data_9a2c420f8ea604ee8433f43fbccec60c
#
_entry.id   9a2c420f8ea604ee8433f43fbccec60c
#
_cell.length_a   1.000
_cell.length_b   1.000
_cell.length_c   1.000
_cell.angle_alpha   90.00
_cell.angle_beta   90.00
_cell.angle_gamma   90.00
#
_symmetry.space_group_name_H-M   'P 1'
#
loop_
_entity.id
_entity.type
_entity.pdbx_description
1 polymer ?
#
loop_
_entity_poly.entity_id
_entity_poly.type
_entity_poly.pdbx_seq_one_letter_code
_entity_poly.pdbx_strand_id
1 'polypeptide(L)'
;MRQYLNLLQEILDNGVEKTDRTGTGTKSIFGHQMRFNLEKGFPLLTTKKLHLKSIIYELLWFLQGSTNVKYLQDHGVRIWNEWADENGELGPVYGHQWRSWPDYHGGTIDQIQQAVELIRNNPDSRRIVVSAWNVAEVADMALPPCHMLFQFYVADGRLSLQLYQRSADTFLGVPFNIASYALLLQMMSQVCGLRAGDFVHTTGDTHLYLNHLEQARLQLTRTPRPLPTMKLNPDVKDIFDFHFEDFELENYNPWPHIKADVSV
;
A
#
# COMPACT_ATOMS: atom_id res chain seq x y z
N MET A 1 -6.84 13.59 5.85
CA MET A 1 -6.17 13.60 4.50
C MET A 1 -5.34 14.86 4.22
N ARG A 2 -5.23 15.75 5.20
CA ARG A 2 -4.40 16.98 5.09
C ARG A 2 -2.92 16.63 4.86
N GLN A 3 -2.43 15.56 5.51
CA GLN A 3 -1.04 15.09 5.40
C GLN A 3 -0.64 14.83 3.94
N TYR A 4 -1.52 14.18 3.17
CA TYR A 4 -1.28 13.92 1.75
C TYR A 4 -1.28 15.20 0.90
N LEU A 5 -2.21 16.14 1.16
CA LEU A 5 -2.21 17.42 0.44
C LEU A 5 -0.98 18.25 0.77
N ASN A 6 -0.52 18.22 2.02
CA ASN A 6 0.72 18.89 2.42
C ASN A 6 1.92 18.31 1.67
N LEU A 7 1.97 16.99 1.48
CA LEU A 7 3.00 16.34 0.67
C LEU A 7 2.97 16.80 -0.79
N LEU A 8 1.79 16.84 -1.43
CA LEU A 8 1.65 17.36 -2.80
C LEU A 8 2.17 18.82 -2.90
N GLN A 9 1.78 19.65 -1.95
CA GLN A 9 2.22 21.06 -1.92
C GLN A 9 3.73 21.16 -1.73
N GLU A 10 4.31 20.38 -0.80
CA GLU A 10 5.75 20.36 -0.55
C GLU A 10 6.55 19.97 -1.79
N ILE A 11 6.10 18.97 -2.55
CA ILE A 11 6.78 18.59 -3.80
C ILE A 11 6.68 19.70 -4.83
N LEU A 12 5.51 20.34 -4.97
CA LEU A 12 5.34 21.45 -5.92
C LEU A 12 6.21 22.66 -5.58
N ASP A 13 6.38 22.97 -4.30
CA ASP A 13 7.13 24.13 -3.86
C ASP A 13 8.64 23.89 -3.83
N ASN A 14 9.06 22.73 -3.27
CA ASN A 14 10.44 22.46 -2.89
C ASN A 14 11.09 21.32 -3.68
N GLY A 15 10.33 20.57 -4.48
CA GLY A 15 10.86 19.43 -5.22
C GLY A 15 11.85 19.84 -6.31
N VAL A 16 12.86 19.00 -6.52
CA VAL A 16 13.87 19.15 -7.57
C VAL A 16 13.44 18.37 -8.80
N GLU A 17 13.57 18.96 -9.97
CA GLU A 17 13.32 18.27 -11.23
C GLU A 17 14.45 17.28 -11.55
N LYS A 18 14.07 16.07 -11.93
CA LYS A 18 14.97 14.98 -12.29
C LYS A 18 14.46 14.25 -13.52
N THR A 19 15.39 13.71 -14.29
CA THR A 19 15.07 12.69 -15.29
C THR A 19 14.74 11.37 -14.59
N ASP A 20 13.94 10.53 -15.24
CA ASP A 20 13.58 9.21 -14.77
C ASP A 20 13.66 8.17 -15.90
N ARG A 21 13.49 6.89 -15.55
CA ARG A 21 13.55 5.77 -16.48
C ARG A 21 12.51 5.86 -17.61
N THR A 22 11.35 6.44 -17.32
CA THR A 22 10.23 6.55 -18.29
C THR A 22 10.42 7.68 -19.30
N GLY A 23 11.35 8.59 -19.06
CA GLY A 23 11.56 9.79 -19.88
C GLY A 23 10.54 10.91 -19.66
N THR A 24 9.54 10.69 -18.79
CA THR A 24 8.53 11.71 -18.44
C THR A 24 9.13 12.85 -17.61
N GLY A 25 10.11 12.54 -16.78
CA GLY A 25 10.66 13.43 -15.77
C GLY A 25 9.79 13.53 -14.54
N THR A 26 10.42 13.87 -13.42
CA THR A 26 9.77 13.99 -12.12
C THR A 26 10.21 15.26 -11.40
N LYS A 27 9.35 15.75 -10.50
CA LYS A 27 9.70 16.70 -9.45
C LYS A 27 9.67 15.95 -8.12
N SER A 28 10.77 15.94 -7.36
CA SER A 28 10.90 15.05 -6.19
C SER A 28 11.56 15.71 -4.99
N ILE A 29 11.21 15.21 -3.80
CA ILE A 29 11.89 15.41 -2.54
C ILE A 29 12.42 14.07 -2.02
N PHE A 30 13.41 14.09 -1.14
CA PHE A 30 13.94 12.86 -0.54
C PHE A 30 13.61 12.78 0.94
N GLY A 31 12.81 11.78 1.29
CA GLY A 31 12.37 11.54 2.67
C GLY A 31 11.16 12.38 3.08
N HIS A 32 10.04 11.71 3.35
CA HIS A 32 8.84 12.31 3.92
C HIS A 32 8.10 11.29 4.78
N GLN A 33 7.36 11.75 5.79
CA GLN A 33 6.57 10.87 6.63
C GLN A 33 5.16 11.43 6.86
N MET A 34 4.16 10.59 6.65
CA MET A 34 2.76 10.87 6.96
C MET A 34 2.26 9.91 8.05
N ARG A 35 1.35 10.39 8.90
CA ARG A 35 0.71 9.57 9.94
C ARG A 35 -0.79 9.68 9.84
N PHE A 36 -1.47 8.54 9.86
CA PHE A 36 -2.92 8.41 9.77
C PHE A 36 -3.42 7.61 10.97
N ASN A 37 -4.21 8.24 11.84
CA ASN A 37 -4.86 7.55 12.95
C ASN A 37 -6.15 6.92 12.46
N LEU A 38 -6.23 5.57 12.50
CA LEU A 38 -7.38 4.83 11.96
C LEU A 38 -8.64 4.94 12.84
N GLU A 39 -8.52 5.38 14.08
CA GLU A 39 -9.69 5.69 14.93
C GLU A 39 -10.48 6.92 14.40
N LYS A 40 -9.85 7.77 13.57
CA LYS A 40 -10.47 8.93 12.95
C LYS A 40 -11.18 8.64 11.62
N GLY A 41 -11.15 7.38 11.18
CA GLY A 41 -11.72 6.92 9.92
C GLY A 41 -10.68 6.28 9.00
N PHE A 42 -11.17 5.62 7.97
CA PHE A 42 -10.34 4.93 6.98
C PHE A 42 -9.68 5.95 6.03
N PRO A 43 -8.34 5.95 5.86
CA PRO A 43 -7.64 6.99 5.12
C PRO A 43 -7.72 6.79 3.59
N LEU A 44 -8.92 6.65 3.06
CA LEU A 44 -9.20 6.69 1.62
C LEU A 44 -9.39 8.15 1.18
N LEU A 45 -8.63 8.59 0.19
CA LEU A 45 -8.65 9.98 -0.25
C LEU A 45 -10.07 10.44 -0.62
N THR A 46 -10.44 11.63 -0.13
CA THR A 46 -11.72 12.27 -0.46
C THR A 46 -11.57 13.43 -1.45
N THR A 47 -10.35 13.89 -1.72
CA THR A 47 -10.07 14.96 -2.70
C THR A 47 -10.04 14.49 -4.14
N LYS A 48 -9.98 13.19 -4.37
CA LYS A 48 -10.29 12.52 -5.64
C LYS A 48 -10.82 11.11 -5.35
N LYS A 49 -11.73 10.62 -6.20
CA LYS A 49 -12.26 9.25 -6.09
C LYS A 49 -11.18 8.24 -6.44
N LEU A 50 -10.99 7.23 -5.60
CA LEU A 50 -10.12 6.08 -5.83
C LEU A 50 -10.94 4.83 -6.17
N HIS A 51 -10.31 3.88 -6.87
CA HIS A 51 -10.91 2.61 -7.24
C HIS A 51 -10.64 1.56 -6.16
N LEU A 52 -11.44 1.56 -5.08
CA LEU A 52 -11.25 0.70 -3.92
C LEU A 52 -11.22 -0.79 -4.28
N LYS A 53 -12.02 -1.22 -5.27
CA LYS A 53 -12.03 -2.60 -5.73
C LYS A 53 -10.63 -3.10 -6.10
N SER A 54 -9.85 -2.31 -6.84
CA SER A 54 -8.48 -2.68 -7.19
C SER A 54 -7.56 -2.78 -5.97
N ILE A 55 -7.73 -1.88 -4.99
CA ILE A 55 -6.94 -1.88 -3.75
C ILE A 55 -7.19 -3.16 -2.94
N ILE A 56 -8.45 -3.55 -2.78
CA ILE A 56 -8.81 -4.76 -2.03
C ILE A 56 -8.28 -6.01 -2.73
N TYR A 57 -8.56 -6.18 -4.04
CA TYR A 57 -8.11 -7.38 -4.78
C TYR A 57 -6.58 -7.48 -4.85
N GLU A 58 -5.86 -6.37 -5.00
CA GLU A 58 -4.39 -6.36 -4.96
C GLU A 58 -3.86 -6.83 -3.61
N LEU A 59 -4.42 -6.34 -2.50
CA LEU A 59 -4.00 -6.77 -1.16
C LEU A 59 -4.31 -8.26 -0.92
N LEU A 60 -5.48 -8.73 -1.31
CA LEU A 60 -5.84 -10.16 -1.21
C LEU A 60 -4.91 -11.02 -2.07
N TRP A 61 -4.55 -10.56 -3.26
CA TRP A 61 -3.61 -11.23 -4.14
C TRP A 61 -2.21 -11.33 -3.53
N PHE A 62 -1.71 -10.28 -2.88
CA PHE A 62 -0.45 -10.35 -2.11
C PHE A 62 -0.53 -11.36 -0.97
N LEU A 63 -1.63 -11.37 -0.22
CA LEU A 63 -1.84 -12.28 0.91
C LEU A 63 -1.99 -13.74 0.46
N GLN A 64 -2.41 -14.01 -0.76
CA GLN A 64 -2.41 -15.34 -1.36
C GLN A 64 -1.01 -15.84 -1.74
N GLY A 65 0.00 -14.97 -1.73
CA GLY A 65 1.35 -15.30 -2.19
C GLY A 65 1.47 -15.45 -3.70
N SER A 66 0.44 -15.04 -4.46
CA SER A 66 0.40 -15.16 -5.91
C SER A 66 1.24 -14.10 -6.59
N THR A 67 1.84 -14.44 -7.74
CA THR A 67 2.62 -13.57 -8.61
C THR A 67 2.01 -13.46 -10.02
N ASN A 68 0.99 -14.27 -10.32
CA ASN A 68 0.29 -14.27 -11.59
C ASN A 68 -0.89 -13.30 -11.58
N VAL A 69 -0.99 -12.45 -12.59
CA VAL A 69 -2.03 -11.41 -12.70
C VAL A 69 -3.42 -11.96 -13.04
N LYS A 70 -3.55 -13.24 -13.36
CA LYS A 70 -4.83 -13.85 -13.76
C LYS A 70 -5.91 -13.65 -12.69
N TYR A 71 -5.58 -13.82 -11.41
CA TYR A 71 -6.52 -13.58 -10.31
C TYR A 71 -7.09 -12.15 -10.37
N LEU A 72 -6.23 -11.15 -10.59
CA LEU A 72 -6.65 -9.75 -10.70
C LEU A 72 -7.52 -9.52 -11.94
N GLN A 73 -7.13 -10.09 -13.09
CA GLN A 73 -7.86 -9.98 -14.36
C GLN A 73 -9.26 -10.60 -14.28
N ASP A 74 -9.39 -11.78 -13.66
CA ASP A 74 -10.66 -12.48 -13.45
C ASP A 74 -11.66 -11.64 -12.63
N HIS A 75 -11.15 -10.72 -11.80
CA HIS A 75 -11.93 -9.77 -11.02
C HIS A 75 -12.02 -8.35 -11.66
N GLY A 76 -11.54 -8.20 -12.91
CA GLY A 76 -11.59 -6.94 -13.64
C GLY A 76 -10.58 -5.88 -13.18
N VAL A 77 -9.53 -6.30 -12.46
CA VAL A 77 -8.41 -5.45 -12.01
C VAL A 77 -7.24 -5.63 -12.98
N ARG A 78 -6.71 -4.51 -13.51
CA ARG A 78 -5.70 -4.53 -14.58
C ARG A 78 -4.45 -3.72 -14.26
N ILE A 79 -4.27 -3.33 -13.00
CA ILE A 79 -3.21 -2.41 -12.57
C ILE A 79 -1.79 -2.99 -12.67
N TRP A 80 -1.65 -4.29 -12.94
CA TRP A 80 -0.39 -4.99 -13.11
C TRP A 80 -0.15 -5.53 -14.52
N ASN A 81 -1.09 -5.35 -15.46
CA ASN A 81 -1.01 -5.95 -16.79
C ASN A 81 0.20 -5.51 -17.62
N GLU A 82 0.66 -4.27 -17.41
CA GLU A 82 1.75 -3.68 -18.20
C GLU A 82 3.13 -4.28 -17.89
N TRP A 83 3.25 -4.95 -16.73
CA TRP A 83 4.51 -5.57 -16.29
C TRP A 83 4.51 -7.09 -16.42
N ALA A 84 3.35 -7.71 -16.60
CA ALA A 84 3.23 -9.16 -16.72
C ALA A 84 3.77 -9.65 -18.06
N ASP A 85 4.40 -10.83 -18.03
CA ASP A 85 4.81 -11.54 -19.23
C ASP A 85 3.59 -12.13 -20.01
N GLU A 86 3.85 -12.86 -21.08
CA GLU A 86 2.84 -13.50 -21.93
C GLU A 86 1.98 -14.56 -21.17
N ASN A 87 2.51 -15.11 -20.07
CA ASN A 87 1.83 -16.08 -19.22
C ASN A 87 1.12 -15.41 -18.03
N GLY A 88 1.25 -14.09 -17.89
CA GLY A 88 0.69 -13.32 -16.78
C GLY A 88 1.57 -13.32 -15.52
N GLU A 89 2.83 -13.75 -15.61
CA GLU A 89 3.76 -13.80 -14.48
C GLU A 89 4.54 -12.50 -14.30
N LEU A 90 4.85 -12.20 -13.04
CA LEU A 90 5.60 -11.01 -12.62
C LEU A 90 6.94 -11.36 -11.96
N GLY A 91 7.28 -12.65 -11.85
CA GLY A 91 8.40 -13.11 -11.05
C GLY A 91 8.12 -13.01 -9.54
N PRO A 92 9.14 -13.15 -8.68
CA PRO A 92 8.98 -13.29 -7.23
C PRO A 92 8.66 -11.96 -6.53
N VAL A 93 7.59 -11.25 -6.99
CA VAL A 93 7.15 -9.96 -6.44
C VAL A 93 6.44 -10.12 -5.09
N TYR A 94 6.06 -9.05 -4.47
CA TYR A 94 5.42 -8.85 -3.16
C TYR A 94 4.81 -10.08 -2.48
N GLY A 95 3.81 -10.73 -3.09
CA GLY A 95 3.11 -11.88 -2.51
C GLY A 95 4.05 -13.06 -2.27
N HIS A 96 4.93 -13.36 -3.21
CA HIS A 96 5.95 -14.40 -3.05
C HIS A 96 6.87 -14.09 -1.86
N GLN A 97 7.39 -12.87 -1.78
CA GLN A 97 8.29 -12.48 -0.69
C GLN A 97 7.59 -12.52 0.67
N TRP A 98 6.33 -12.09 0.74
CA TRP A 98 5.58 -12.09 1.99
C TRP A 98 5.24 -13.50 2.51
N ARG A 99 4.97 -14.45 1.60
CA ARG A 99 4.40 -15.75 1.93
C ARG A 99 5.34 -16.94 1.71
N SER A 100 6.39 -16.76 0.91
CA SER A 100 7.26 -17.85 0.46
C SER A 100 8.71 -17.41 0.31
N TRP A 101 9.21 -16.57 1.23
CA TRP A 101 10.61 -16.14 1.21
C TRP A 101 11.54 -17.35 1.26
N PRO A 102 12.48 -17.54 0.30
CA PRO A 102 13.40 -18.68 0.30
C PRO A 102 14.28 -18.70 1.55
N ASP A 103 14.43 -19.86 2.18
CA ASP A 103 15.38 -20.06 3.27
C ASP A 103 16.68 -20.77 2.80
N TYR A 104 17.70 -20.81 3.66
CA TYR A 104 18.97 -21.45 3.32
C TYR A 104 18.93 -22.99 3.29
N HIS A 105 17.81 -23.61 3.66
CA HIS A 105 17.64 -25.05 3.77
C HIS A 105 16.77 -25.63 2.65
N GLY A 106 16.38 -24.79 1.67
CA GLY A 106 15.51 -25.18 0.56
C GLY A 106 14.02 -25.20 0.91
N GLY A 107 13.64 -24.59 2.06
CA GLY A 107 12.28 -24.32 2.45
C GLY A 107 11.89 -22.86 2.18
N THR A 108 10.76 -22.45 2.75
CA THR A 108 10.23 -21.09 2.65
C THR A 108 9.78 -20.56 4.01
N ILE A 109 9.82 -19.25 4.15
CA ILE A 109 9.36 -18.50 5.32
C ILE A 109 8.12 -17.71 4.95
N ASP A 110 7.02 -17.93 5.67
CA ASP A 110 5.81 -17.12 5.60
C ASP A 110 5.93 -15.97 6.61
N GLN A 111 6.34 -14.79 6.12
CA GLN A 111 6.54 -13.60 6.95
C GLN A 111 5.22 -13.05 7.54
N ILE A 112 4.10 -13.18 6.80
CA ILE A 112 2.79 -12.73 7.30
C ILE A 112 2.33 -13.61 8.46
N GLN A 113 2.45 -14.93 8.32
CA GLN A 113 2.13 -15.87 9.39
C GLN A 113 3.00 -15.61 10.63
N GLN A 114 4.30 -15.44 10.44
CA GLN A 114 5.22 -15.08 11.55
C GLN A 114 4.83 -13.75 12.22
N ALA A 115 4.41 -12.75 11.45
CA ALA A 115 3.96 -11.47 12.01
C ALA A 115 2.71 -11.65 12.89
N VAL A 116 1.71 -12.43 12.43
CA VAL A 116 0.51 -12.76 13.23
C VAL A 116 0.90 -13.47 14.53
N GLU A 117 1.79 -14.46 14.47
CA GLU A 117 2.26 -15.21 15.64
C GLU A 117 3.00 -14.31 16.64
N LEU A 118 3.88 -13.43 16.16
CA LEU A 118 4.61 -12.50 17.00
C LEU A 118 3.67 -11.48 17.66
N ILE A 119 2.70 -10.91 16.91
CA ILE A 119 1.72 -9.97 17.48
C ILE A 119 0.91 -10.62 18.60
N ARG A 120 0.51 -11.90 18.42
CA ARG A 120 -0.30 -12.63 19.43
C ARG A 120 0.50 -13.08 20.65
N ASN A 121 1.73 -13.59 20.43
CA ASN A 121 2.49 -14.31 21.44
C ASN A 121 3.63 -13.50 22.05
N ASN A 122 4.13 -12.48 21.35
CA ASN A 122 5.23 -11.60 21.78
C ASN A 122 5.04 -10.17 21.26
N PRO A 123 3.97 -9.47 21.70
CA PRO A 123 3.59 -8.15 21.15
C PRO A 123 4.66 -7.06 21.38
N ASP A 124 5.53 -7.21 22.39
CA ASP A 124 6.62 -6.28 22.67
C ASP A 124 7.84 -6.46 21.74
N SER A 125 7.79 -7.43 20.83
CA SER A 125 8.88 -7.70 19.87
C SER A 125 9.11 -6.51 18.93
N ARG A 126 10.36 -6.15 18.77
CA ARG A 126 10.81 -5.14 17.77
C ARG A 126 11.13 -5.79 16.41
N ARG A 127 10.82 -7.08 16.24
CA ARG A 127 11.15 -7.89 15.06
C ARG A 127 9.90 -8.26 14.23
N ILE A 128 8.78 -7.59 14.46
CA ILE A 128 7.55 -7.82 13.70
C ILE A 128 7.67 -7.03 12.39
N VAL A 129 8.48 -7.56 11.48
CA VAL A 129 8.85 -6.93 10.20
C VAL A 129 8.56 -7.87 9.06
N VAL A 130 8.00 -7.34 7.98
CA VAL A 130 7.79 -8.04 6.70
C VAL A 130 8.54 -7.28 5.62
N SER A 131 9.40 -7.96 4.86
CA SER A 131 10.20 -7.39 3.78
C SER A 131 9.80 -7.98 2.44
N ALA A 132 9.64 -7.12 1.43
CA ALA A 132 9.50 -7.54 0.04
C ALA A 132 10.81 -7.36 -0.76
N TRP A 133 11.81 -6.68 -0.19
CA TRP A 133 13.09 -6.43 -0.84
C TRP A 133 14.06 -7.57 -0.59
N ASN A 134 14.09 -8.53 -1.50
CA ASN A 134 15.03 -9.65 -1.49
C ASN A 134 16.16 -9.37 -2.49
N VAL A 135 17.34 -9.05 -2.00
CA VAL A 135 18.49 -8.68 -2.83
C VAL A 135 18.91 -9.82 -3.78
N ALA A 136 18.67 -11.07 -3.40
CA ALA A 136 19.00 -12.23 -4.22
C ALA A 136 18.03 -12.42 -5.40
N GLU A 137 16.79 -11.93 -5.31
CA GLU A 137 15.73 -12.19 -6.30
C GLU A 137 15.21 -10.90 -6.97
N VAL A 138 15.64 -9.73 -6.53
CA VAL A 138 15.12 -8.45 -7.04
C VAL A 138 15.34 -8.27 -8.55
N ALA A 139 16.38 -8.89 -9.11
CA ALA A 139 16.68 -8.84 -10.54
C ALA A 139 15.71 -9.67 -11.39
N ASP A 140 15.05 -10.67 -10.79
CA ASP A 140 14.08 -11.56 -11.45
C ASP A 140 12.64 -11.04 -11.35
N MET A 141 12.42 -9.90 -10.69
CA MET A 141 11.11 -9.26 -10.57
C MET A 141 10.83 -8.36 -11.75
N ALA A 142 9.65 -8.49 -12.35
CA ALA A 142 9.19 -7.59 -13.42
C ALA A 142 9.18 -6.12 -12.98
N LEU A 143 8.89 -5.88 -11.69
CA LEU A 143 8.97 -4.56 -11.07
C LEU A 143 9.52 -4.70 -9.64
N PRO A 144 10.75 -4.21 -9.35
CA PRO A 144 11.30 -4.21 -8.00
C PRO A 144 10.39 -3.47 -7.00
N PRO A 145 10.18 -4.00 -5.77
CA PRO A 145 9.21 -3.47 -4.84
C PRO A 145 9.44 -2.01 -4.50
N CYS A 146 8.42 -1.16 -4.73
CA CYS A 146 8.42 0.24 -4.31
C CYS A 146 8.21 0.35 -2.80
N HIS A 147 7.20 -0.32 -2.25
CA HIS A 147 6.96 -0.46 -0.81
C HIS A 147 7.72 -1.68 -0.30
N MET A 148 8.90 -1.41 0.27
CA MET A 148 9.95 -2.41 0.51
C MET A 148 9.72 -3.26 1.74
N LEU A 149 9.35 -2.63 2.86
CA LEU A 149 9.18 -3.29 4.14
C LEU A 149 8.16 -2.54 5.00
N PHE A 150 7.55 -3.27 5.90
CA PHE A 150 6.71 -2.68 6.93
C PHE A 150 6.94 -3.37 8.28
N GLN A 151 6.69 -2.62 9.35
CA GLN A 151 6.86 -3.05 10.72
C GLN A 151 5.59 -2.80 11.51
N PHE A 152 5.21 -3.77 12.35
CA PHE A 152 4.13 -3.61 13.31
C PHE A 152 4.65 -3.21 14.68
N TYR A 153 3.81 -2.49 15.42
CA TYR A 153 4.04 -2.06 16.80
C TYR A 153 2.76 -2.17 17.61
N VAL A 154 2.86 -2.84 18.75
CA VAL A 154 1.73 -3.00 19.69
C VAL A 154 1.94 -2.13 20.91
N ALA A 155 0.96 -1.32 21.28
CA ALA A 155 0.93 -0.56 22.51
C ALA A 155 -0.50 -0.22 22.90
N ASP A 156 -0.81 -0.25 24.19
CA ASP A 156 -2.10 0.12 24.76
C ASP A 156 -3.30 -0.61 24.10
N GLY A 157 -3.12 -1.89 23.75
CA GLY A 157 -4.13 -2.70 23.07
C GLY A 157 -4.43 -2.27 21.64
N ARG A 158 -3.50 -1.53 21.01
CA ARG A 158 -3.57 -1.09 19.62
C ARG A 158 -2.41 -1.61 18.83
N LEU A 159 -2.69 -1.97 17.56
CA LEU A 159 -1.69 -2.32 16.55
C LEU A 159 -1.48 -1.12 15.64
N SER A 160 -0.23 -0.72 15.43
CA SER A 160 0.18 0.28 14.46
C SER A 160 1.10 -0.34 13.42
N LEU A 161 1.17 0.26 12.23
CA LEU A 161 2.00 -0.20 11.13
C LEU A 161 2.80 0.97 10.57
N GLN A 162 4.11 0.77 10.37
CA GLN A 162 4.94 1.70 9.62
C GLN A 162 5.41 1.05 8.33
N LEU A 163 5.15 1.70 7.20
CA LEU A 163 5.64 1.34 5.87
C LEU A 163 6.86 2.19 5.50
N TYR A 164 7.89 1.58 4.93
CA TYR A 164 8.92 2.27 4.15
C TYR A 164 8.75 1.98 2.67
N GLN A 165 8.53 3.05 1.89
CA GLN A 165 8.40 3.03 0.43
C GLN A 165 9.57 3.79 -0.19
N ARG A 166 10.48 3.08 -0.90
CA ARG A 166 11.69 3.68 -1.49
C ARG A 166 11.42 4.63 -2.65
N SER A 167 10.33 4.37 -3.39
CA SER A 167 9.93 5.11 -4.59
C SER A 167 8.43 5.33 -4.54
N ALA A 168 8.01 6.59 -4.51
CA ALA A 168 6.64 6.97 -4.21
C ALA A 168 6.09 7.92 -5.26
N ASP A 169 5.41 7.36 -6.29
CA ASP A 169 4.56 8.14 -7.18
C ASP A 169 3.41 8.75 -6.38
N THR A 170 3.55 10.03 -6.09
CA THR A 170 2.67 10.72 -5.13
C THR A 170 1.27 10.91 -5.68
N PHE A 171 1.07 10.99 -7.00
CA PHE A 171 -0.26 11.25 -7.56
C PHE A 171 -1.08 9.97 -7.77
N LEU A 172 -0.52 8.93 -8.38
CA LEU A 172 -1.24 7.68 -8.66
C LEU A 172 -1.02 6.62 -7.58
N GLY A 173 0.25 6.33 -7.23
CA GLY A 173 0.61 5.21 -6.37
C GLY A 173 0.34 5.44 -4.88
N VAL A 174 0.85 6.53 -4.31
CA VAL A 174 0.75 6.81 -2.86
C VAL A 174 -0.67 6.72 -2.31
N PRO A 175 -1.73 7.27 -2.97
CA PRO A 175 -3.10 7.12 -2.50
C PRO A 175 -3.57 5.67 -2.37
N PHE A 176 -3.17 4.80 -3.31
CA PHE A 176 -3.45 3.36 -3.27
C PHE A 176 -2.70 2.71 -2.12
N ASN A 177 -1.41 3.01 -1.95
CA ASN A 177 -0.59 2.44 -0.89
C ASN A 177 -1.09 2.84 0.50
N ILE A 178 -1.52 4.10 0.71
CA ILE A 178 -2.12 4.55 1.97
C ILE A 178 -3.34 3.68 2.31
N ALA A 179 -4.26 3.50 1.38
CA ALA A 179 -5.47 2.73 1.63
C ALA A 179 -5.19 1.24 1.80
N SER A 180 -4.30 0.66 0.98
CA SER A 180 -3.92 -0.76 1.05
C SER A 180 -3.30 -1.13 2.40
N TYR A 181 -2.29 -0.37 2.86
CA TYR A 181 -1.64 -0.66 4.14
C TYR A 181 -2.50 -0.29 5.36
N ALA A 182 -3.37 0.70 5.27
CA ALA A 182 -4.38 0.96 6.29
C ALA A 182 -5.38 -0.21 6.39
N LEU A 183 -5.76 -0.80 5.26
CA LEU A 183 -6.63 -1.98 5.22
C LEU A 183 -5.92 -3.19 5.82
N LEU A 184 -4.67 -3.46 5.43
CA LEU A 184 -3.86 -4.52 6.05
C LEU A 184 -3.75 -4.35 7.55
N LEU A 185 -3.54 -3.11 8.05
CA LEU A 185 -3.50 -2.83 9.49
C LEU A 185 -4.82 -3.16 10.17
N GLN A 186 -5.97 -2.83 9.59
CA GLN A 186 -7.29 -3.19 10.13
C GLN A 186 -7.49 -4.70 10.17
N MET A 187 -7.16 -5.42 9.07
CA MET A 187 -7.26 -6.87 9.00
C MET A 187 -6.38 -7.56 10.06
N MET A 188 -5.11 -7.18 10.15
CA MET A 188 -4.16 -7.70 11.15
C MET A 188 -4.62 -7.40 12.57
N SER A 189 -5.16 -6.21 12.82
CA SER A 189 -5.69 -5.84 14.14
C SER A 189 -6.86 -6.74 14.52
N GLN A 190 -7.81 -6.98 13.61
CA GLN A 190 -8.97 -7.84 13.87
C GLN A 190 -8.55 -9.27 14.19
N VAL A 191 -7.73 -9.89 13.34
CA VAL A 191 -7.34 -11.30 13.56
C VAL A 191 -6.45 -11.50 14.79
N CYS A 192 -5.76 -10.47 15.23
CA CYS A 192 -4.95 -10.50 16.46
C CYS A 192 -5.69 -10.00 17.70
N GLY A 193 -6.98 -9.63 17.61
CA GLY A 193 -7.79 -9.18 18.75
C GLY A 193 -7.37 -7.81 19.30
N LEU A 194 -6.78 -6.95 18.46
CA LEU A 194 -6.33 -5.59 18.81
C LEU A 194 -7.18 -4.53 18.11
N ARG A 195 -7.12 -3.28 18.60
CA ARG A 195 -7.68 -2.13 17.89
C ARG A 195 -6.67 -1.61 16.87
N ALA A 196 -7.13 -1.13 15.71
CA ALA A 196 -6.27 -0.47 14.75
C ALA A 196 -5.80 0.89 15.29
N GLY A 197 -4.50 1.12 15.29
CA GLY A 197 -3.85 2.34 15.73
C GLY A 197 -3.47 3.27 14.58
N ASP A 198 -2.19 3.63 14.50
CA ASP A 198 -1.66 4.53 13.48
C ASP A 198 -1.05 3.76 12.32
N PHE A 199 -1.38 4.19 11.11
CA PHE A 199 -0.58 3.90 9.92
C PHE A 199 0.42 5.03 9.70
N VAL A 200 1.71 4.69 9.67
CA VAL A 200 2.82 5.61 9.41
C VAL A 200 3.42 5.28 8.06
N HIS A 201 3.37 6.21 7.12
CA HIS A 201 3.92 6.05 5.78
C HIS A 201 5.18 6.88 5.63
N THR A 202 6.32 6.21 5.54
CA THR A 202 7.64 6.81 5.33
C THR A 202 8.08 6.55 3.90
N THR A 203 8.45 7.59 3.18
CA THR A 203 8.84 7.51 1.76
C THR A 203 10.28 7.97 1.56
N GLY A 204 10.98 7.37 0.60
CA GLY A 204 12.33 7.73 0.16
C GLY A 204 12.29 8.77 -0.97
N ASP A 205 12.51 8.36 -2.24
CA ASP A 205 12.28 9.23 -3.41
C ASP A 205 10.78 9.44 -3.59
N THR A 206 10.33 10.63 -3.24
CA THR A 206 8.92 11.00 -3.21
C THR A 206 8.67 11.99 -4.34
N HIS A 207 8.03 11.53 -5.39
CA HIS A 207 7.99 12.27 -6.64
C HIS A 207 6.59 12.45 -7.21
N LEU A 208 6.49 13.48 -8.02
CA LEU A 208 5.35 13.80 -8.86
C LEU A 208 5.84 13.83 -10.31
N TYR A 209 5.28 13.00 -11.19
CA TYR A 209 5.60 13.04 -12.60
C TYR A 209 5.23 14.40 -13.21
N LEU A 210 6.04 14.90 -14.15
CA LEU A 210 5.84 16.24 -14.73
C LEU A 210 4.51 16.36 -15.47
N ASN A 211 4.00 15.26 -16.05
CA ASN A 211 2.67 15.20 -16.67
C ASN A 211 1.51 15.18 -15.66
N HIS A 212 1.77 15.14 -14.33
CA HIS A 212 0.75 15.16 -13.27
C HIS A 212 0.69 16.50 -12.49
N LEU A 213 1.51 17.49 -12.85
CA LEU A 213 1.58 18.76 -12.11
C LEU A 213 0.23 19.51 -12.08
N GLU A 214 -0.46 19.57 -13.22
CA GLU A 214 -1.77 20.25 -13.30
C GLU A 214 -2.84 19.50 -12.51
N GLN A 215 -2.83 18.17 -12.54
CA GLN A 215 -3.73 17.32 -11.77
C GLN A 215 -3.51 17.51 -10.27
N ALA A 216 -2.26 17.61 -9.84
CA ALA A 216 -1.91 17.87 -8.44
C ALA A 216 -2.39 19.27 -8.00
N ARG A 217 -2.16 20.31 -8.81
CA ARG A 217 -2.69 21.66 -8.57
C ARG A 217 -4.21 21.67 -8.46
N LEU A 218 -4.91 21.00 -9.38
CA LEU A 218 -6.37 20.85 -9.32
C LEU A 218 -6.80 20.14 -8.02
N GLN A 219 -6.11 19.08 -7.61
CA GLN A 219 -6.45 18.36 -6.38
C GLN A 219 -6.27 19.23 -5.14
N LEU A 220 -5.26 20.10 -5.11
CA LEU A 220 -5.01 21.04 -4.02
C LEU A 220 -6.10 22.11 -3.85
N THR A 221 -6.86 22.43 -4.90
CA THR A 221 -8.02 23.35 -4.78
C THR A 221 -9.20 22.72 -4.04
N ARG A 222 -9.22 21.41 -3.82
CA ARG A 222 -10.33 20.67 -3.24
C ARG A 222 -10.22 20.53 -1.73
N THR A 223 -11.26 20.92 -1.02
CA THR A 223 -11.32 20.71 0.44
C THR A 223 -11.55 19.24 0.76
N PRO A 224 -10.76 18.62 1.64
CA PRO A 224 -11.03 17.25 2.11
C PRO A 224 -12.41 17.15 2.77
N ARG A 225 -13.13 16.08 2.45
CA ARG A 225 -14.40 15.71 3.09
C ARG A 225 -14.13 14.73 4.24
N PRO A 226 -15.12 14.46 5.11
CA PRO A 226 -14.99 13.46 6.17
C PRO A 226 -14.48 12.12 5.63
N LEU A 227 -13.66 11.44 6.44
CA LEU A 227 -13.17 10.11 6.08
C LEU A 227 -14.31 9.09 6.11
N PRO A 228 -14.29 8.10 5.22
CA PRO A 228 -15.22 6.98 5.27
C PRO A 228 -14.87 6.03 6.42
N THR A 229 -15.78 5.09 6.66
CA THR A 229 -15.58 3.95 7.56
C THR A 229 -15.41 2.69 6.73
N MET A 230 -14.37 1.92 7.00
CA MET A 230 -14.20 0.57 6.46
C MET A 230 -14.63 -0.42 7.54
N LYS A 231 -15.65 -1.23 7.23
CA LYS A 231 -16.07 -2.35 8.06
C LYS A 231 -15.52 -3.65 7.51
N LEU A 232 -15.07 -4.50 8.39
CA LEU A 232 -14.65 -5.87 8.07
C LEU A 232 -15.67 -6.84 8.65
N ASN A 233 -15.90 -7.97 7.95
CA ASN A 233 -16.69 -9.07 8.47
C ASN A 233 -16.08 -9.57 9.79
N PRO A 234 -16.77 -9.44 10.94
CA PRO A 234 -16.20 -9.78 12.25
C PRO A 234 -16.01 -11.29 12.45
N ASP A 235 -16.60 -12.12 11.59
CA ASP A 235 -16.50 -13.59 11.69
C ASP A 235 -15.18 -14.11 11.12
N VAL A 236 -14.46 -13.35 10.32
CA VAL A 236 -13.14 -13.72 9.79
C VAL A 236 -12.10 -13.65 10.90
N LYS A 237 -11.41 -14.77 11.16
CA LYS A 237 -10.44 -14.95 12.26
C LYS A 237 -9.02 -15.25 11.80
N ASP A 238 -8.85 -15.57 10.51
CA ASP A 238 -7.56 -15.78 9.87
C ASP A 238 -7.32 -14.70 8.81
N ILE A 239 -6.10 -14.20 8.73
CA ILE A 239 -5.72 -13.14 7.77
C ILE A 239 -5.85 -13.61 6.32
N PHE A 240 -5.77 -14.90 6.09
CA PHE A 240 -5.83 -15.51 4.77
C PHE A 240 -7.25 -15.91 4.32
N ASP A 241 -8.23 -15.81 5.21
CA ASP A 241 -9.64 -16.15 4.94
C ASP A 241 -10.48 -14.98 4.47
N PHE A 242 -9.91 -13.78 4.38
CA PHE A 242 -10.65 -12.63 3.85
C PHE A 242 -10.93 -12.76 2.35
N HIS A 243 -12.16 -12.46 1.98
CA HIS A 243 -12.64 -12.33 0.60
C HIS A 243 -13.14 -10.90 0.34
N PHE A 244 -13.36 -10.55 -0.91
CA PHE A 244 -13.79 -9.20 -1.29
C PHE A 244 -15.09 -8.77 -0.59
N GLU A 245 -16.00 -9.70 -0.38
CA GLU A 245 -17.31 -9.50 0.24
C GLU A 245 -17.24 -9.20 1.73
N ASP A 246 -16.09 -9.42 2.37
CA ASP A 246 -15.87 -9.13 3.79
C ASP A 246 -15.56 -7.65 4.08
N PHE A 247 -15.49 -6.83 3.03
CA PHE A 247 -15.17 -5.40 3.12
C PHE A 247 -16.36 -4.53 2.74
N GLU A 248 -16.83 -3.70 3.68
CA GLU A 248 -17.91 -2.74 3.44
C GLU A 248 -17.42 -1.31 3.69
N LEU A 249 -17.46 -0.47 2.63
CA LEU A 249 -17.09 0.94 2.74
C LEU A 249 -18.34 1.79 2.93
N GLU A 250 -18.44 2.48 4.08
CA GLU A 250 -19.53 3.39 4.40
C GLU A 250 -19.10 4.85 4.33
N ASN A 251 -20.04 5.71 3.96
CA ASN A 251 -19.90 7.18 3.98
C ASN A 251 -18.78 7.72 3.08
N TYR A 252 -18.39 7.01 2.01
CA TYR A 252 -17.42 7.51 1.08
C TYR A 252 -18.02 8.52 0.10
N ASN A 253 -17.78 9.80 0.33
CA ASN A 253 -18.23 10.91 -0.49
C ASN A 253 -17.04 11.71 -1.04
N PRO A 254 -16.29 11.19 -2.02
CA PRO A 254 -15.13 11.88 -2.58
C PRO A 254 -15.52 12.95 -3.61
N TRP A 255 -14.57 13.85 -3.88
CA TRP A 255 -14.60 14.62 -5.12
C TRP A 255 -14.44 13.69 -6.34
N PRO A 256 -14.89 14.11 -7.54
CA PRO A 256 -14.75 13.31 -8.74
C PRO A 256 -13.30 12.86 -8.99
N HIS A 257 -13.16 11.75 -9.71
CA HIS A 257 -11.85 11.27 -10.17
C HIS A 257 -11.09 12.35 -10.98
N ILE A 258 -9.77 12.36 -10.86
CA ILE A 258 -8.88 13.17 -11.69
C ILE A 258 -8.09 12.18 -12.55
N LYS A 259 -8.32 12.24 -13.88
CA LYS A 259 -7.61 11.38 -14.82
C LYS A 259 -6.13 11.80 -14.92
N ALA A 260 -5.25 10.83 -14.90
CA ALA A 260 -3.82 10.98 -15.17
C ALA A 260 -3.29 9.72 -15.87
N ASP A 261 -2.34 9.90 -16.76
CA ASP A 261 -1.75 8.79 -17.51
C ASP A 261 -0.62 8.15 -16.70
N VAL A 262 -0.51 6.82 -16.76
CA VAL A 262 0.57 6.08 -16.09
C VAL A 262 1.87 6.32 -16.85
N SER A 263 2.95 6.59 -16.13
CA SER A 263 4.31 6.66 -16.68
C SER A 263 5.00 5.32 -16.53
N VAL A 264 5.29 4.60 -17.62
CA VAL A 264 5.84 3.23 -17.68
C VAL A 264 7.18 3.19 -18.42
#